data_9e18e69bf16bfbef0d44e2567dae8e96
#
_entry.id   9e18e69bf16bfbef0d44e2567dae8e96
#
_cell.length_a   1.000
_cell.length_b   1.000
_cell.length_c   1.000
_cell.angle_alpha   90.00
_cell.angle_beta   90.00
_cell.angle_gamma   90.00
#
_symmetry.space_group_name_H-M   'P 1'
#
loop_
_entity.id
_entity.type
_entity.pdbx_description
1 polymer ?
#
loop_
_entity_poly.entity_id
_entity_poly.type
_entity_poly.pdbx_seq_one_letter_code
_entity_poly.pdbx_strand_id
1 'polypeptide(L)'
;MRTRVALVTLTVALAAALVSAQRGRFGDFDRAFNAPLRVTDNQAYDGKFAFVRLTYDTLPGGYWYRGQPAWSHGYPTSEENLVQILRELTAVDANARTNTLSLEDPEIFRYPLLYIIEVSWWNITEKEARNLKAFLDKGGFVIVDDFKTAQWRGGRGWDQFADNMRLVDPTAKFYDLDISHPLFSQFFTIKSLDIFPQAYNAGQPIFRALYDNNDPSARMRVFVNYNTDISQFWEWSARGIRPIDDTNEAYKLGVNAIIYGLTH
;
A
#
# COMPACT_ATOMS: atom_id res chain seq x y z
N MET A 1 19.72 35.73 -43.09
CA MET A 1 20.52 34.55 -42.73
C MET A 1 20.75 34.42 -41.21
N ARG A 2 21.12 35.49 -40.51
CA ARG A 2 21.38 35.45 -39.02
C ARG A 2 20.17 35.03 -38.15
N THR A 3 18.96 35.46 -38.49
CA THR A 3 17.72 35.12 -37.76
C THR A 3 17.31 33.65 -37.88
N ARG A 4 17.55 33.01 -39.04
CA ARG A 4 17.24 31.59 -39.23
C ARG A 4 18.22 30.67 -38.50
N VAL A 5 19.48 31.08 -38.40
CA VAL A 5 20.51 30.33 -37.63
C VAL A 5 20.20 30.40 -36.09
N ALA A 6 19.80 31.57 -35.61
CA ALA A 6 19.40 31.74 -34.20
C ALA A 6 18.17 30.91 -33.83
N LEU A 7 17.19 30.78 -34.73
CA LEU A 7 16.00 29.96 -34.47
C LEU A 7 16.30 28.47 -34.40
N VAL A 8 17.18 27.98 -35.28
CA VAL A 8 17.60 26.58 -35.35
C VAL A 8 18.44 26.21 -34.08
N THR A 9 19.34 27.10 -33.66
CA THR A 9 20.12 26.88 -32.43
C THR A 9 19.23 26.87 -31.19
N LEU A 10 18.22 27.71 -31.10
CA LEU A 10 17.28 27.74 -29.95
C LEU A 10 16.44 26.45 -29.90
N THR A 11 15.94 25.96 -31.06
CA THR A 11 15.18 24.71 -31.16
C THR A 11 16.00 23.48 -30.77
N VAL A 12 17.26 23.43 -31.23
CA VAL A 12 18.18 22.33 -30.87
C VAL A 12 18.53 22.36 -29.38
N ALA A 13 18.74 23.55 -28.82
CA ALA A 13 19.00 23.69 -27.37
C ALA A 13 17.79 23.29 -26.50
N LEU A 14 16.57 23.67 -26.91
CA LEU A 14 15.34 23.25 -26.23
C LEU A 14 15.10 21.75 -26.34
N ALA A 15 15.33 21.14 -27.52
CA ALA A 15 15.23 19.70 -27.70
C ALA A 15 16.25 18.93 -26.86
N ALA A 16 17.49 19.42 -26.79
CA ALA A 16 18.54 18.85 -25.94
C ALA A 16 18.22 18.96 -24.45
N ALA A 17 17.64 20.07 -24.00
CA ALA A 17 17.20 20.28 -22.63
C ALA A 17 16.04 19.34 -22.24
N LEU A 18 15.07 19.14 -23.16
CA LEU A 18 13.96 18.20 -22.96
C LEU A 18 14.44 16.74 -22.88
N VAL A 19 15.37 16.34 -23.75
CA VAL A 19 15.97 15.00 -23.74
C VAL A 19 16.80 14.79 -22.46
N SER A 20 17.53 15.80 -22.00
CA SER A 20 18.30 15.74 -20.74
C SER A 20 17.39 15.65 -19.51
N ALA A 21 16.28 16.39 -19.49
CA ALA A 21 15.27 16.32 -18.42
C ALA A 21 14.58 14.95 -18.37
N GLN A 22 14.27 14.35 -19.54
CA GLN A 22 13.74 12.99 -19.62
C GLN A 22 14.76 11.94 -19.16
N ARG A 23 16.03 12.07 -19.58
CA ARG A 23 17.09 11.15 -19.13
C ARG A 23 17.35 11.24 -17.62
N GLY A 24 17.27 12.43 -17.04
CA GLY A 24 17.35 12.62 -15.59
C GLY A 24 16.22 11.85 -14.85
N ARG A 25 14.99 11.96 -15.33
CA ARG A 25 13.83 11.23 -14.77
C ARG A 25 13.99 9.71 -14.84
N PHE A 26 14.47 9.17 -15.96
CA PHE A 26 14.72 7.73 -16.11
C PHE A 26 15.90 7.26 -15.24
N GLY A 27 16.95 8.06 -15.10
CA GLY A 27 18.10 7.72 -14.27
C GLY A 27 17.78 7.72 -12.77
N ASP A 28 16.87 8.57 -12.31
CA ASP A 28 16.40 8.58 -10.93
C ASP A 28 15.44 7.42 -10.65
N PHE A 29 14.67 7.00 -11.65
CA PHE A 29 13.85 5.79 -11.61
C PHE A 29 14.72 4.54 -11.40
N ASP A 30 15.73 4.33 -12.24
CA ASP A 30 16.66 3.21 -12.11
C ASP A 30 17.41 3.20 -10.79
N ARG A 31 17.80 4.36 -10.28
CA ARG A 31 18.49 4.46 -8.96
C ARG A 31 17.58 4.08 -7.80
N ALA A 32 16.34 4.49 -7.83
CA ALA A 32 15.39 4.15 -6.76
C ALA A 32 15.00 2.68 -6.77
N PHE A 33 14.77 2.11 -7.96
CA PHE A 33 14.52 0.67 -8.13
C PHE A 33 15.75 -0.18 -7.74
N ASN A 34 16.95 0.36 -7.90
CA ASN A 34 18.20 -0.34 -7.64
C ASN A 34 18.81 0.01 -6.26
N ALA A 35 18.17 0.84 -5.45
CA ALA A 35 18.65 1.10 -4.11
C ALA A 35 18.53 -0.16 -3.24
N PRO A 36 19.55 -0.49 -2.42
CA PRO A 36 19.41 -1.59 -1.48
C PRO A 36 18.30 -1.28 -0.48
N LEU A 37 17.54 -2.29 -0.10
CA LEU A 37 16.54 -2.16 0.97
C LEU A 37 17.24 -1.65 2.25
N ARG A 38 16.74 -0.55 2.77
CA ARG A 38 17.17 0.02 4.06
C ARG A 38 15.95 0.00 4.97
N VAL A 39 15.91 -0.96 5.87
CA VAL A 39 14.97 -0.95 6.98
C VAL A 39 15.54 0.00 8.03
N THR A 40 14.79 1.04 8.37
CA THR A 40 15.16 1.99 9.42
C THR A 40 14.76 1.44 10.78
N ASP A 41 15.50 1.82 11.83
CA ASP A 41 15.14 1.48 13.20
C ASP A 41 13.73 1.99 13.52
N ASN A 42 12.93 1.15 14.16
CA ASN A 42 11.60 1.50 14.60
C ASN A 42 11.63 2.63 15.63
N GLN A 43 10.65 3.51 15.55
CA GLN A 43 10.41 4.49 16.60
C GLN A 43 9.69 3.81 17.76
N ALA A 44 10.13 4.09 18.99
CA ALA A 44 9.40 3.65 20.16
C ALA A 44 7.98 4.22 20.15
N TYR A 45 7.01 3.43 20.60
CA TYR A 45 5.64 3.89 20.71
C TYR A 45 5.53 5.03 21.74
N ASP A 46 5.01 6.17 21.30
CA ASP A 46 4.89 7.40 22.07
C ASP A 46 3.43 7.86 22.28
N GLY A 47 2.46 7.02 21.94
CA GLY A 47 1.03 7.33 22.02
C GLY A 47 0.45 7.96 20.75
N LYS A 48 1.28 8.31 19.76
CA LYS A 48 0.83 8.83 18.47
C LYS A 48 0.51 7.70 17.51
N PHE A 49 -0.24 8.03 16.47
CA PHE A 49 -0.40 7.11 15.36
C PHE A 49 0.96 6.88 14.69
N ALA A 50 1.33 5.62 14.52
CA ALA A 50 2.45 5.22 13.67
C ALA A 50 1.95 4.24 12.63
N PHE A 51 2.29 4.49 11.38
CA PHE A 51 2.01 3.55 10.32
C PHE A 51 2.94 2.33 10.48
N VAL A 52 2.39 1.13 10.52
CA VAL A 52 3.17 -0.10 10.74
C VAL A 52 3.05 -1.00 9.51
N ARG A 53 4.16 -1.19 8.81
CA ARG A 53 4.30 -2.18 7.73
C ARG A 53 4.63 -3.54 8.33
N LEU A 54 3.82 -4.55 8.02
CA LEU A 54 4.15 -5.92 8.39
C LEU A 54 5.26 -6.48 7.50
N THR A 55 6.27 -7.06 8.15
CA THR A 55 7.27 -7.91 7.52
C THR A 55 6.86 -9.37 7.68
N TYR A 56 7.22 -10.21 6.72
CA TYR A 56 6.87 -11.63 6.73
C TYR A 56 7.87 -12.46 5.94
N ASP A 57 7.88 -13.76 6.17
CA ASP A 57 8.62 -14.71 5.35
C ASP A 57 8.02 -14.80 3.96
N THR A 58 8.85 -14.48 2.95
CA THR A 58 8.43 -14.43 1.56
C THR A 58 8.61 -15.78 0.88
N LEU A 59 7.53 -16.30 0.31
CA LEU A 59 7.55 -17.52 -0.49
C LEU A 59 8.49 -17.40 -1.70
N PRO A 60 9.06 -18.53 -2.20
CA PRO A 60 9.87 -18.54 -3.42
C PRO A 60 9.12 -17.90 -4.61
N GLY A 61 9.79 -17.02 -5.35
CA GLY A 61 9.21 -16.24 -6.45
C GLY A 61 8.75 -14.83 -6.05
N GLY A 62 8.55 -14.55 -4.76
CA GLY A 62 8.15 -13.24 -4.24
C GLY A 62 9.31 -12.31 -3.93
N TYR A 63 10.48 -12.56 -4.50
CA TYR A 63 11.63 -11.67 -4.31
C TYR A 63 11.78 -10.76 -5.52
N TRP A 64 11.91 -9.47 -5.25
CA TRP A 64 12.07 -8.42 -6.21
C TRP A 64 13.54 -8.18 -6.56
N TYR A 65 13.82 -7.07 -7.18
CA TYR A 65 15.15 -6.64 -7.58
C TYR A 65 16.16 -6.83 -6.42
N ARG A 66 17.31 -7.43 -6.70
CA ARG A 66 18.38 -7.71 -5.74
C ARG A 66 17.96 -8.58 -4.53
N GLY A 67 16.95 -9.40 -4.68
CA GLY A 67 16.50 -10.29 -3.60
C GLY A 67 15.72 -9.59 -2.50
N GLN A 68 15.16 -8.42 -2.76
CA GLN A 68 14.28 -7.76 -1.80
C GLN A 68 12.99 -8.56 -1.62
N PRO A 69 12.55 -8.82 -0.37
CA PRO A 69 11.34 -9.57 -0.10
C PRO A 69 10.09 -8.77 -0.52
N ALA A 70 9.03 -9.48 -0.87
CA ALA A 70 7.79 -8.88 -1.39
C ALA A 70 7.20 -7.80 -0.47
N TRP A 71 7.23 -8.00 0.85
CA TRP A 71 6.72 -7.02 1.81
C TRP A 71 7.42 -5.65 1.74
N SER A 72 8.61 -5.56 1.13
CA SER A 72 9.40 -4.32 1.08
C SER A 72 9.11 -3.45 -0.15
N HIS A 73 8.19 -3.84 -1.02
CA HIS A 73 7.83 -3.06 -2.20
C HIS A 73 7.33 -1.66 -1.80
N GLY A 74 7.92 -0.63 -2.40
CA GLY A 74 7.58 0.77 -2.10
C GLY A 74 7.99 1.32 -0.72
N TYR A 75 8.49 0.44 0.19
CA TYR A 75 8.90 0.85 1.54
C TYR A 75 10.21 1.66 1.52
N PRO A 76 10.35 2.72 2.34
CA PRO A 76 9.32 3.34 3.18
C PRO A 76 8.55 4.47 2.48
N THR A 77 8.85 4.74 1.20
CA THR A 77 8.41 5.95 0.49
C THR A 77 6.90 6.05 0.37
N SER A 78 6.22 4.93 0.12
CA SER A 78 4.77 4.92 -0.03
C SER A 78 4.06 5.36 1.24
N GLU A 79 4.44 4.81 2.38
CA GLU A 79 3.83 5.11 3.67
C GLU A 79 4.18 6.51 4.17
N GLU A 80 5.45 6.91 4.02
CA GLU A 80 5.89 8.25 4.44
C GLU A 80 5.15 9.33 3.68
N ASN A 81 4.95 9.15 2.37
CA ASN A 81 4.14 10.06 1.56
C ASN A 81 2.66 10.07 2.00
N LEU A 82 2.06 8.89 2.27
CA LEU A 82 0.69 8.83 2.77
C LEU A 82 0.56 9.50 4.14
N VAL A 83 1.48 9.22 5.06
CA VAL A 83 1.47 9.81 6.41
C VAL A 83 1.69 11.32 6.35
N GLN A 84 2.50 11.83 5.43
CA GLN A 84 2.64 13.26 5.23
C GLN A 84 1.28 13.90 4.87
N ILE A 85 0.54 13.34 3.91
CA ILE A 85 -0.79 13.80 3.54
C ILE A 85 -1.77 13.69 4.71
N LEU A 86 -1.75 12.59 5.45
CA LEU A 86 -2.59 12.40 6.64
C LEU A 86 -2.37 13.52 7.66
N ARG A 87 -1.10 13.85 7.97
CA ARG A 87 -0.72 14.90 8.94
C ARG A 87 -1.11 16.30 8.49
N GLU A 88 -1.04 16.57 7.19
CA GLU A 88 -1.34 17.91 6.63
C GLU A 88 -2.84 18.17 6.50
N LEU A 89 -3.64 17.12 6.25
CA LEU A 89 -5.05 17.28 5.92
C LEU A 89 -6.00 16.86 7.05
N THR A 90 -5.52 16.21 8.10
CA THR A 90 -6.34 15.70 9.20
C THR A 90 -5.81 16.14 10.56
N ALA A 91 -6.59 15.87 11.61
CA ALA A 91 -6.18 16.11 12.99
C ALA A 91 -5.44 14.88 13.62
N VAL A 92 -5.11 13.86 12.84
CA VAL A 92 -4.40 12.69 13.35
C VAL A 92 -2.96 13.07 13.69
N ASP A 93 -2.59 12.99 14.97
CA ASP A 93 -1.19 13.19 15.40
C ASP A 93 -0.40 11.94 15.07
N ALA A 94 0.31 11.98 13.96
CA ALA A 94 1.03 10.83 13.40
C ALA A 94 2.54 11.05 13.38
N ASN A 95 3.29 9.99 13.67
CA ASN A 95 4.73 9.93 13.47
C ASN A 95 5.06 9.98 11.97
N ALA A 96 6.10 10.75 11.60
CA ALA A 96 6.45 10.94 10.19
C ALA A 96 7.07 9.69 9.54
N ARG A 97 7.67 8.81 10.33
CA ARG A 97 8.34 7.60 9.85
C ARG A 97 7.48 6.37 10.10
N THR A 98 7.58 5.40 9.21
CA THR A 98 6.91 4.10 9.29
C THR A 98 7.72 3.13 10.12
N ASN A 99 7.04 2.36 10.99
CA ASN A 99 7.64 1.22 11.67
C ASN A 99 7.45 -0.07 10.85
N THR A 100 8.34 -1.03 11.05
CA THR A 100 8.23 -2.38 10.49
C THR A 100 8.21 -3.39 11.63
N LEU A 101 7.20 -4.25 11.67
CA LEU A 101 7.06 -5.30 12.67
C LEU A 101 6.70 -6.63 12.00
N SER A 102 7.13 -7.74 12.56
CA SER A 102 6.57 -9.05 12.21
C SER A 102 5.37 -9.36 13.11
N LEU A 103 4.52 -10.29 12.68
CA LEU A 103 3.42 -10.77 13.52
C LEU A 103 3.90 -11.54 14.77
N GLU A 104 5.19 -11.87 14.85
CA GLU A 104 5.79 -12.46 16.06
C GLU A 104 6.17 -11.43 17.11
N ASP A 105 6.30 -10.16 16.72
CA ASP A 105 6.69 -9.08 17.61
C ASP A 105 5.53 -8.68 18.52
N PRO A 106 5.68 -8.74 19.85
CA PRO A 106 4.62 -8.34 20.77
C PRO A 106 4.28 -6.85 20.70
N GLU A 107 5.14 -6.01 20.13
CA GLU A 107 4.87 -4.59 19.95
C GLU A 107 3.67 -4.32 19.03
N ILE A 108 3.27 -5.27 18.14
CA ILE A 108 2.08 -5.09 17.28
C ILE A 108 0.83 -4.69 18.09
N PHE A 109 0.71 -5.17 19.32
CA PHE A 109 -0.44 -4.91 20.19
C PHE A 109 -0.52 -3.48 20.74
N ARG A 110 0.49 -2.65 20.47
CA ARG A 110 0.49 -1.22 20.83
C ARG A 110 -0.11 -0.35 19.74
N TYR A 111 -0.21 -0.87 18.52
CA TYR A 111 -0.66 -0.12 17.36
C TYR A 111 -2.09 -0.49 16.99
N PRO A 112 -2.94 0.47 16.65
CA PRO A 112 -4.34 0.18 16.29
C PRO A 112 -4.48 -0.39 14.87
N LEU A 113 -3.47 -0.15 14.01
CA LEU A 113 -3.53 -0.48 12.60
C LEU A 113 -2.22 -1.12 12.12
N LEU A 114 -2.34 -2.19 11.35
CA LEU A 114 -1.23 -2.84 10.63
C LEU A 114 -1.51 -2.82 9.12
N TYR A 115 -0.45 -2.73 8.34
CA TYR A 115 -0.51 -2.70 6.88
C TYR A 115 0.36 -3.81 6.29
N ILE A 116 -0.19 -4.59 5.38
CA ILE A 116 0.50 -5.69 4.70
C ILE A 116 0.25 -5.62 3.20
N ILE A 117 1.29 -5.88 2.43
CA ILE A 117 1.21 -5.90 0.96
C ILE A 117 1.74 -7.20 0.37
N GLU A 118 1.53 -7.38 -0.93
CA GLU A 118 2.06 -8.50 -1.73
C GLU A 118 1.76 -9.88 -1.11
N VAL A 119 0.59 -10.00 -0.50
CA VAL A 119 0.17 -11.19 0.26
C VAL A 119 0.04 -12.47 -0.59
N SER A 120 0.17 -12.36 -1.91
CA SER A 120 0.35 -13.50 -2.82
C SER A 120 1.60 -14.33 -2.50
N TRP A 121 2.56 -13.72 -1.79
CA TRP A 121 3.85 -14.31 -1.42
C TRP A 121 4.03 -14.44 0.09
N TRP A 122 3.00 -14.09 0.84
CA TRP A 122 3.02 -14.15 2.30
C TRP A 122 3.00 -15.59 2.79
N ASN A 123 4.01 -15.98 3.56
CA ASN A 123 4.04 -17.24 4.30
C ASN A 123 3.80 -16.93 5.77
N ILE A 124 2.75 -17.50 6.35
CA ILE A 124 2.39 -17.30 7.76
C ILE A 124 2.67 -18.54 8.56
N THR A 125 3.28 -18.39 9.74
CA THR A 125 3.44 -19.46 10.72
C THR A 125 2.20 -19.58 11.60
N GLU A 126 2.03 -20.72 12.28
CA GLU A 126 0.96 -20.90 13.26
C GLU A 126 1.02 -19.87 14.41
N LYS A 127 2.22 -19.46 14.82
CA LYS A 127 2.43 -18.46 15.86
C LYS A 127 1.95 -17.08 15.38
N GLU A 128 2.34 -16.69 14.19
CA GLU A 128 1.89 -15.44 13.57
C GLU A 128 0.38 -15.43 13.35
N ALA A 129 -0.21 -16.55 12.92
CA ALA A 129 -1.66 -16.68 12.76
C ALA A 129 -2.40 -16.47 14.08
N ARG A 130 -1.93 -17.08 15.19
CA ARG A 130 -2.49 -16.84 16.53
C ARG A 130 -2.34 -15.39 16.97
N ASN A 131 -1.20 -14.77 16.72
CA ASN A 131 -0.96 -13.38 17.08
C ASN A 131 -1.85 -12.42 16.26
N LEU A 132 -1.99 -12.66 14.96
CA LEU A 132 -2.88 -11.86 14.11
C LEU A 132 -4.35 -12.01 14.57
N LYS A 133 -4.78 -13.24 14.89
CA LYS A 133 -6.11 -13.44 15.46
C LYS A 133 -6.30 -12.64 16.75
N ALA A 134 -5.34 -12.74 17.67
CA ALA A 134 -5.40 -12.01 18.94
C ALA A 134 -5.39 -10.48 18.74
N PHE A 135 -4.63 -9.98 17.76
CA PHE A 135 -4.62 -8.56 17.37
C PHE A 135 -6.00 -8.11 16.91
N LEU A 136 -6.61 -8.86 15.97
CA LEU A 136 -7.94 -8.57 15.45
C LEU A 136 -9.01 -8.65 16.55
N ASP A 137 -8.94 -9.65 17.44
CA ASP A 137 -9.90 -9.84 18.54
C ASP A 137 -9.82 -8.73 19.59
N LYS A 138 -8.65 -8.08 19.73
CA LYS A 138 -8.44 -6.91 20.61
C LYS A 138 -8.88 -5.57 20.00
N GLY A 139 -9.44 -5.56 18.81
CA GLY A 139 -9.88 -4.33 18.15
C GLY A 139 -8.92 -3.81 17.09
N GLY A 140 -7.84 -4.53 16.80
CA GLY A 140 -6.90 -4.14 15.74
C GLY A 140 -7.53 -4.16 14.35
N PHE A 141 -7.03 -3.30 13.48
CA PHE A 141 -7.46 -3.16 12.10
C PHE A 141 -6.30 -3.47 11.13
N VAL A 142 -6.56 -4.20 10.06
CA VAL A 142 -5.55 -4.53 9.06
C VAL A 142 -5.96 -4.03 7.69
N ILE A 143 -5.06 -3.32 7.03
CA ILE A 143 -5.19 -2.97 5.60
C ILE A 143 -4.27 -3.91 4.81
N VAL A 144 -4.86 -4.57 3.81
CA VAL A 144 -4.18 -5.48 2.88
C VAL A 144 -4.19 -4.85 1.50
N ASP A 145 -3.02 -4.71 0.87
CA ASP A 145 -2.89 -4.02 -0.40
C ASP A 145 -1.90 -4.73 -1.34
N ASP A 146 -1.80 -4.27 -2.57
CA ASP A 146 -0.83 -4.69 -3.59
C ASP A 146 -0.74 -6.21 -3.73
N PHE A 147 -1.83 -6.86 -4.12
CA PHE A 147 -1.76 -8.23 -4.57
C PHE A 147 -2.64 -8.52 -5.78
N LYS A 148 -2.14 -9.40 -6.60
CA LYS A 148 -2.56 -9.60 -7.98
C LYS A 148 -3.23 -10.96 -8.15
N THR A 149 -3.86 -11.14 -9.28
CA THR A 149 -4.39 -12.44 -9.68
C THR A 149 -3.28 -13.52 -9.69
N ALA A 150 -3.67 -14.79 -9.53
CA ALA A 150 -2.77 -15.94 -9.48
C ALA A 150 -1.83 -16.10 -10.69
N GLN A 151 -2.07 -15.41 -11.80
CA GLN A 151 -1.29 -15.56 -13.03
C GLN A 151 0.03 -14.78 -13.04
N TRP A 152 0.26 -13.89 -12.06
CA TRP A 152 1.45 -13.08 -12.02
C TRP A 152 2.62 -13.84 -11.37
N ARG A 153 3.67 -14.13 -12.14
CA ARG A 153 4.91 -14.79 -11.70
C ARG A 153 4.72 -16.09 -10.90
N GLY A 154 3.59 -16.77 -11.07
CA GLY A 154 3.28 -18.01 -10.33
C GLY A 154 2.77 -17.79 -8.90
N GLY A 155 2.53 -16.54 -8.49
CA GLY A 155 1.85 -16.25 -7.23
C GLY A 155 0.41 -16.76 -7.22
N ARG A 156 -0.06 -17.22 -6.06
CA ARG A 156 -1.41 -17.77 -5.91
C ARG A 156 -2.48 -16.71 -5.67
N GLY A 157 -2.10 -15.43 -5.63
CA GLY A 157 -3.03 -14.31 -5.50
C GLY A 157 -3.97 -14.43 -4.29
N TRP A 158 -5.26 -14.37 -4.56
CA TRP A 158 -6.28 -14.51 -3.52
C TRP A 158 -6.20 -15.82 -2.75
N ASP A 159 -5.90 -16.94 -3.42
CA ASP A 159 -5.89 -18.25 -2.77
C ASP A 159 -4.81 -18.32 -1.69
N GLN A 160 -3.62 -17.73 -1.92
CA GLN A 160 -2.57 -17.68 -0.90
C GLN A 160 -3.02 -16.87 0.32
N PHE A 161 -3.60 -15.70 0.08
CA PHE A 161 -4.15 -14.87 1.15
C PHE A 161 -5.25 -15.57 1.93
N ALA A 162 -6.19 -16.18 1.21
CA ALA A 162 -7.33 -16.88 1.82
C ALA A 162 -6.89 -18.10 2.65
N ASP A 163 -5.88 -18.86 2.16
CA ASP A 163 -5.33 -19.98 2.92
C ASP A 163 -4.69 -19.50 4.22
N ASN A 164 -3.90 -18.43 4.17
CA ASN A 164 -3.30 -17.83 5.36
C ASN A 164 -4.38 -17.32 6.34
N MET A 165 -5.42 -16.67 5.83
CA MET A 165 -6.50 -16.19 6.70
C MET A 165 -7.33 -17.32 7.31
N ARG A 166 -7.43 -18.51 6.67
CA ARG A 166 -8.04 -19.70 7.31
C ARG A 166 -7.22 -20.24 8.46
N LEU A 167 -5.89 -20.05 8.47
CA LEU A 167 -5.06 -20.36 9.64
C LEU A 167 -5.31 -19.38 10.79
N VAL A 168 -5.62 -18.11 10.48
CA VAL A 168 -5.97 -17.07 11.46
C VAL A 168 -7.36 -17.32 12.04
N ASP A 169 -8.33 -17.49 11.18
CA ASP A 169 -9.73 -17.79 11.51
C ASP A 169 -10.34 -18.72 10.47
N PRO A 170 -10.55 -20.00 10.79
CA PRO A 170 -11.13 -20.98 9.85
C PRO A 170 -12.51 -20.63 9.36
N THR A 171 -13.23 -19.75 10.05
CA THR A 171 -14.58 -19.31 9.71
C THR A 171 -14.61 -18.01 8.91
N ALA A 172 -13.47 -17.37 8.69
CA ALA A 172 -13.39 -16.06 8.04
C ALA A 172 -14.09 -16.02 6.67
N LYS A 173 -14.97 -15.04 6.50
CA LYS A 173 -15.64 -14.73 5.23
C LYS A 173 -15.36 -13.30 4.82
N PHE A 174 -14.95 -13.13 3.58
CA PHE A 174 -14.74 -11.84 2.98
C PHE A 174 -15.94 -11.43 2.13
N TYR A 175 -16.36 -10.19 2.30
CA TYR A 175 -17.50 -9.61 1.59
C TYR A 175 -17.01 -8.52 0.64
N ASP A 176 -17.47 -8.53 -0.59
CA ASP A 176 -17.17 -7.48 -1.55
C ASP A 176 -17.86 -6.18 -1.09
N LEU A 177 -17.12 -5.07 -1.17
CA LEU A 177 -17.63 -3.73 -0.84
C LEU A 177 -18.04 -3.00 -2.11
N ASP A 178 -19.17 -2.34 -2.07
CA ASP A 178 -19.57 -1.36 -3.07
C ASP A 178 -19.28 0.07 -2.61
N ILE A 179 -19.40 1.03 -3.52
CA ILE A 179 -19.08 2.44 -3.29
C ILE A 179 -19.92 3.09 -2.18
N SER A 180 -21.07 2.51 -1.80
CA SER A 180 -21.91 3.03 -0.72
C SER A 180 -21.40 2.74 0.67
N HIS A 181 -20.40 1.84 0.79
CA HIS A 181 -19.84 1.51 2.09
C HIS A 181 -19.22 2.75 2.76
N PRO A 182 -19.48 3.00 4.08
CA PRO A 182 -19.02 4.21 4.79
C PRO A 182 -17.51 4.51 4.68
N LEU A 183 -16.66 3.50 4.57
CA LEU A 183 -15.22 3.68 4.38
C LEU A 183 -14.91 4.59 3.18
N PHE A 184 -15.66 4.49 2.08
CA PHE A 184 -15.43 5.29 0.87
C PHE A 184 -15.89 6.75 0.98
N SER A 185 -16.50 7.12 2.11
CA SER A 185 -16.89 8.49 2.41
C SER A 185 -16.52 8.94 3.84
N GLN A 186 -15.62 8.20 4.50
CA GLN A 186 -15.28 8.40 5.92
C GLN A 186 -14.71 9.80 6.20
N PHE A 187 -13.84 10.31 5.34
CA PHE A 187 -13.27 11.66 5.41
C PHE A 187 -13.34 12.35 4.05
N PHE A 188 -12.90 11.66 3.00
CA PHE A 188 -13.04 12.09 1.61
C PHE A 188 -14.09 11.26 0.89
N THR A 189 -14.84 11.86 -0.03
CA THR A 189 -15.76 11.10 -0.90
C THR A 189 -15.00 10.51 -2.08
N ILE A 190 -14.94 9.18 -2.16
CA ILE A 190 -14.51 8.42 -3.32
C ILE A 190 -15.68 8.30 -4.29
N LYS A 191 -15.49 8.67 -5.54
CA LYS A 191 -16.59 8.72 -6.54
C LYS A 191 -16.76 7.44 -7.34
N SER A 192 -15.69 6.66 -7.49
CA SER A 192 -15.68 5.40 -8.24
C SER A 192 -14.60 4.48 -7.70
N LEU A 193 -14.84 3.18 -7.73
CA LEU A 193 -13.85 2.15 -7.39
C LEU A 193 -13.02 1.70 -8.60
N ASP A 194 -13.40 2.10 -9.80
CA ASP A 194 -12.74 1.70 -11.06
C ASP A 194 -11.47 2.50 -11.37
N ILE A 195 -11.16 3.51 -10.55
CA ILE A 195 -10.05 4.46 -10.80
C ILE A 195 -8.68 3.92 -10.41
N PHE A 196 -8.60 2.74 -9.81
CA PHE A 196 -7.35 2.13 -9.34
C PHE A 196 -6.94 0.91 -10.18
N PRO A 197 -6.85 1.01 -11.52
CA PRO A 197 -6.46 -0.11 -12.34
C PRO A 197 -5.03 -0.52 -12.00
N GLN A 198 -4.78 -1.82 -12.00
CA GLN A 198 -3.40 -2.30 -11.91
C GLN A 198 -2.60 -1.90 -13.14
N ALA A 199 -1.29 -1.65 -12.94
CA ALA A 199 -0.33 -1.39 -14.00
C ALA A 199 -0.26 -2.50 -15.07
N TYR A 200 -0.78 -3.68 -14.75
CA TYR A 200 -0.66 -4.91 -15.57
C TYR A 200 -1.96 -5.38 -16.20
N ASN A 201 -3.01 -4.59 -16.19
CA ASN A 201 -4.34 -4.95 -16.73
C ASN A 201 -4.86 -6.33 -16.30
N ALA A 202 -4.64 -6.69 -15.04
CA ALA A 202 -4.99 -8.01 -14.51
C ALA A 202 -6.47 -8.12 -14.05
N GLY A 203 -7.35 -7.25 -14.54
CA GLY A 203 -8.77 -7.18 -14.20
C GLY A 203 -9.14 -5.97 -13.36
N GLN A 204 -10.37 -5.93 -12.85
CA GLN A 204 -10.88 -4.82 -12.05
C GLN A 204 -10.39 -4.92 -10.60
N PRO A 205 -10.16 -3.78 -9.92
CA PRO A 205 -9.98 -3.75 -8.47
C PRO A 205 -11.22 -4.28 -7.76
N ILE A 206 -11.01 -5.03 -6.68
CA ILE A 206 -12.09 -5.53 -5.83
C ILE A 206 -11.75 -5.19 -4.39
N PHE A 207 -12.60 -4.44 -3.74
CA PHE A 207 -12.43 -4.09 -2.33
C PHE A 207 -13.26 -5.04 -1.48
N ARG A 208 -12.64 -5.61 -0.44
CA ARG A 208 -13.26 -6.61 0.41
C ARG A 208 -13.08 -6.30 1.88
N ALA A 209 -13.96 -6.83 2.69
CA ALA A 209 -13.89 -6.70 4.14
C ALA A 209 -14.10 -8.04 4.85
N LEU A 210 -13.41 -8.21 5.98
CA LEU A 210 -13.73 -9.19 7.01
C LEU A 210 -14.30 -8.45 8.21
N TYR A 211 -15.41 -8.95 8.75
CA TYR A 211 -16.12 -8.35 9.89
C TYR A 211 -16.09 -9.25 11.11
N ASP A 212 -16.31 -8.67 12.29
CA ASP A 212 -16.53 -9.42 13.50
C ASP A 212 -17.71 -10.38 13.31
N ASN A 213 -17.53 -11.64 13.71
CA ASN A 213 -18.52 -12.71 13.58
C ASN A 213 -19.05 -12.94 12.16
N ASN A 214 -18.31 -12.51 11.14
CA ASN A 214 -18.75 -12.52 9.73
C ASN A 214 -20.07 -11.75 9.50
N ASP A 215 -20.35 -10.74 10.29
CA ASP A 215 -21.54 -9.90 10.18
C ASP A 215 -21.18 -8.54 9.58
N PRO A 216 -21.61 -8.22 8.33
CA PRO A 216 -21.34 -6.93 7.69
C PRO A 216 -21.88 -5.70 8.44
N SER A 217 -22.76 -5.88 9.42
CA SER A 217 -23.25 -4.81 10.29
C SER A 217 -22.34 -4.56 11.52
N ALA A 218 -21.41 -5.48 11.77
CA ALA A 218 -20.45 -5.39 12.86
C ALA A 218 -19.18 -4.63 12.43
N ARG A 219 -18.22 -4.49 13.36
CA ARG A 219 -16.94 -3.82 13.11
C ARG A 219 -16.15 -4.54 12.00
N MET A 220 -15.65 -3.78 11.03
CA MET A 220 -14.67 -4.27 10.06
C MET A 220 -13.32 -4.51 10.75
N ARG A 221 -12.74 -5.67 10.52
CA ARG A 221 -11.44 -6.09 11.07
C ARG A 221 -10.31 -5.97 10.04
N VAL A 222 -10.63 -6.30 8.78
CA VAL A 222 -9.66 -6.29 7.68
C VAL A 222 -10.28 -5.63 6.47
N PHE A 223 -9.60 -4.66 5.92
CA PHE A 223 -9.89 -4.03 4.64
C PHE A 223 -8.91 -4.52 3.58
N VAL A 224 -9.39 -4.96 2.44
CA VAL A 224 -8.58 -5.61 1.41
C VAL A 224 -8.74 -4.91 0.07
N ASN A 225 -7.63 -4.42 -0.46
CA ASN A 225 -7.50 -3.89 -1.82
C ASN A 225 -7.01 -5.01 -2.75
N TYR A 226 -7.94 -5.84 -3.24
CA TYR A 226 -7.58 -6.95 -4.11
C TYR A 226 -7.50 -6.51 -5.57
N ASN A 227 -6.54 -7.07 -6.29
CA ASN A 227 -6.29 -6.84 -7.71
C ASN A 227 -6.01 -5.36 -8.03
N THR A 228 -5.35 -4.67 -7.10
CA THR A 228 -4.87 -3.31 -7.26
C THR A 228 -3.61 -3.10 -6.42
N ASP A 229 -2.92 -1.99 -6.63
CA ASP A 229 -1.72 -1.56 -5.94
C ASP A 229 -1.87 -0.07 -5.62
N ILE A 230 -2.54 0.20 -4.50
CA ILE A 230 -2.81 1.57 -4.04
C ILE A 230 -1.51 2.25 -3.59
N SER A 231 -0.63 1.49 -2.94
CA SER A 231 0.65 2.00 -2.44
C SER A 231 1.57 2.53 -3.53
N GLN A 232 1.48 2.01 -4.74
CA GLN A 232 2.27 2.48 -5.87
C GLN A 232 1.94 3.94 -6.24
N PHE A 233 0.69 4.37 -6.07
CA PHE A 233 0.30 5.75 -6.32
C PHE A 233 0.92 6.69 -5.28
N TRP A 234 1.05 6.25 -4.02
CA TRP A 234 1.71 7.03 -2.98
C TRP A 234 3.22 7.08 -3.22
N GLU A 235 3.86 5.94 -3.50
CA GLU A 235 5.30 5.83 -3.77
C GLU A 235 5.76 6.77 -4.89
N TRP A 236 4.94 6.86 -5.96
CA TRP A 236 5.35 7.52 -7.20
C TRP A 236 4.78 8.92 -7.35
N SER A 237 4.04 9.41 -6.37
CA SER A 237 3.34 10.71 -6.40
C SER A 237 4.29 11.87 -6.69
N ALA A 238 5.44 11.94 -6.00
CA ALA A 238 6.42 13.00 -6.20
C ALA A 238 7.14 12.96 -7.56
N ARG A 239 7.00 11.86 -8.31
CA ARG A 239 7.67 11.65 -9.60
C ARG A 239 6.78 11.93 -10.81
N GLY A 240 5.49 12.10 -10.60
CA GLY A 240 4.52 12.35 -11.68
C GLY A 240 4.44 11.21 -12.70
N ILE A 241 4.66 9.97 -12.27
CA ILE A 241 4.62 8.77 -13.13
C ILE A 241 3.17 8.31 -13.34
N ARG A 242 2.33 8.53 -12.33
CA ARG A 242 0.90 8.25 -12.38
C ARG A 242 0.11 9.52 -12.62
N PRO A 243 -1.08 9.46 -13.24
CA PRO A 243 -1.97 10.59 -13.36
C PRO A 243 -2.26 11.21 -11.98
N ILE A 244 -2.30 12.55 -11.93
CA ILE A 244 -2.51 13.26 -10.67
C ILE A 244 -3.87 12.95 -10.06
N ASP A 245 -4.91 12.77 -10.88
CA ASP A 245 -6.26 12.46 -10.42
C ASP A 245 -6.31 11.09 -9.76
N ASP A 246 -5.70 10.08 -10.37
CA ASP A 246 -5.60 8.72 -9.81
C ASP A 246 -4.82 8.72 -8.50
N THR A 247 -3.72 9.48 -8.46
CA THR A 247 -2.89 9.64 -7.27
C THR A 247 -3.66 10.29 -6.12
N ASN A 248 -4.44 11.33 -6.40
CA ASN A 248 -5.28 12.00 -5.42
C ASN A 248 -6.35 11.06 -4.85
N GLU A 249 -7.00 10.25 -5.71
CA GLU A 249 -8.00 9.27 -5.24
C GLU A 249 -7.35 8.17 -4.39
N ALA A 250 -6.14 7.71 -4.74
CA ALA A 250 -5.39 6.76 -3.92
C ALA A 250 -5.05 7.32 -2.52
N TYR A 251 -4.66 8.60 -2.43
CA TYR A 251 -4.46 9.26 -1.14
C TYR A 251 -5.76 9.38 -0.34
N LYS A 252 -6.87 9.75 -0.98
CA LYS A 252 -8.18 9.81 -0.32
C LYS A 252 -8.58 8.45 0.26
N LEU A 253 -8.38 7.37 -0.51
CA LEU A 253 -8.66 6.01 -0.05
C LEU A 253 -7.79 5.62 1.14
N GLY A 254 -6.48 5.88 1.08
CA GLY A 254 -5.56 5.60 2.18
C GLY A 254 -5.92 6.36 3.46
N VAL A 255 -6.21 7.65 3.35
CA VAL A 255 -6.65 8.47 4.50
C VAL A 255 -7.98 7.96 5.06
N ASN A 256 -8.95 7.66 4.19
CA ASN A 256 -10.23 7.09 4.61
C ASN A 256 -10.05 5.78 5.37
N ALA A 257 -9.23 4.86 4.86
CA ALA A 257 -9.01 3.57 5.48
C ALA A 257 -8.33 3.70 6.86
N ILE A 258 -7.36 4.62 7.00
CA ILE A 258 -6.72 4.90 8.29
C ILE A 258 -7.74 5.47 9.28
N ILE A 259 -8.48 6.52 8.90
CA ILE A 259 -9.46 7.15 9.79
C ILE A 259 -10.55 6.16 10.15
N TYR A 260 -11.03 5.36 9.19
CA TYR A 260 -12.01 4.31 9.47
C TYR A 260 -11.49 3.33 10.53
N GLY A 261 -10.29 2.80 10.36
CA GLY A 261 -9.67 1.86 11.31
C GLY A 261 -9.39 2.47 12.69
N LEU A 262 -9.24 3.80 12.80
CA LEU A 262 -9.02 4.49 14.06
C LEU A 262 -10.33 4.84 14.79
N THR A 263 -11.47 4.81 14.11
CA THR A 263 -12.75 5.33 14.65
C THR A 263 -13.85 4.27 14.78
N HIS A 264 -13.64 3.07 14.25
CA HIS A 264 -14.57 1.94 14.27
C HIS A 264 -13.90 0.69 14.83
#